data_257fc086d54116c1761add00eb57740f
#
_entry.id   257fc086d54116c1761add00eb57740f
#
_cell.length_a   1.000
_cell.length_b   1.000
_cell.length_c   1.000
_cell.angle_alpha   90.00
_cell.angle_beta   90.00
_cell.angle_gamma   90.00
#
_symmetry.space_group_name_H-M   'P 1'
#
loop_
_entity.id
_entity.type
_entity.pdbx_description
1 polymer ?
#
loop_
_entity_poly.entity_id
_entity_poly.type
_entity_poly.pdbx_seq_one_letter_code
_entity_poly.pdbx_strand_id
1 'polypeptide(L)'
;MKMTGNRGVDTAIEAVGIPATFELCEKIVAPGGTIANIGVHGTQVALHLERLWDRNISITTRLVDTATIPMLFKTVASRKIDPKRLITHRFKLDKILDAYETFGHAADTKALKVIIEA
;
A
#
# COMPACT_ATOMS: atom_id res chain seq x y z
N MET A 1 4.38 14.96 -11.09
CA MET A 1 5.64 15.74 -11.29
C MET A 1 5.46 17.25 -11.11
N LYS A 2 4.37 17.89 -11.55
CA LYS A 2 4.16 19.35 -11.35
C LYS A 2 4.25 19.81 -9.87
N MET A 3 3.71 19.01 -8.94
CA MET A 3 3.70 19.34 -7.49
C MET A 3 5.09 19.38 -6.85
N THR A 4 6.09 18.76 -7.46
CA THR A 4 7.46 18.65 -6.93
C THR A 4 8.48 19.42 -7.78
N GLY A 5 8.01 20.34 -8.63
CA GLY A 5 8.90 21.04 -9.58
C GLY A 5 9.66 20.11 -10.50
N ASN A 6 9.06 18.99 -10.88
CA ASN A 6 9.64 17.90 -11.67
C ASN A 6 10.81 17.13 -11.03
N ARG A 7 11.16 17.42 -9.77
CA ARG A 7 12.23 16.70 -9.04
C ARG A 7 11.87 15.24 -8.77
N GLY A 8 10.61 14.94 -8.58
CA GLY A 8 10.11 13.66 -8.09
C GLY A 8 9.82 13.70 -6.57
N VAL A 9 9.54 12.54 -5.99
CA VAL A 9 9.21 12.38 -4.56
C VAL A 9 10.37 11.73 -3.80
N ASP A 10 10.57 12.11 -2.54
CA ASP A 10 11.63 11.54 -1.72
C ASP A 10 11.36 10.05 -1.37
N THR A 11 10.08 9.68 -1.29
CA THR A 11 9.68 8.28 -1.09
C THR A 11 8.47 7.96 -1.95
N ALA A 12 8.57 6.91 -2.76
CA ALA A 12 7.47 6.32 -3.50
C ALA A 12 7.08 4.99 -2.85
N ILE A 13 5.80 4.83 -2.48
CA ILE A 13 5.29 3.61 -1.84
C ILE A 13 4.51 2.80 -2.86
N GLU A 14 5.00 1.60 -3.17
CA GLU A 14 4.27 0.61 -3.96
C GLU A 14 3.50 -0.31 -3.01
N ALA A 15 2.17 -0.35 -3.12
CA ALA A 15 1.29 -1.06 -2.20
C ALA A 15 0.22 -1.91 -2.91
N VAL A 16 0.35 -2.11 -4.22
CA VAL A 16 -0.61 -2.87 -5.05
C VAL A 16 -0.06 -4.25 -5.42
N GLY A 17 1.23 -4.32 -5.78
CA GLY A 17 1.89 -5.56 -6.15
C GLY A 17 1.74 -5.93 -7.63
N ILE A 18 1.72 -4.93 -8.53
CA ILE A 18 1.70 -5.16 -9.98
C ILE A 18 2.84 -4.41 -10.68
N PRO A 19 3.31 -4.90 -11.86
CA PRO A 19 4.40 -4.25 -12.60
C PRO A 19 4.18 -2.77 -12.87
N ALA A 20 2.97 -2.38 -13.27
CA ALA A 20 2.66 -1.01 -13.65
C ALA A 20 2.82 0.00 -12.48
N THR A 21 2.48 -0.38 -11.26
CA THR A 21 2.64 0.49 -10.08
C THR A 21 4.09 0.57 -9.61
N PHE A 22 4.85 -0.52 -9.74
CA PHE A 22 6.28 -0.49 -9.46
C PHE A 22 7.02 0.40 -10.47
N GLU A 23 6.75 0.27 -11.76
CA GLU A 23 7.31 1.13 -12.81
C GLU A 23 6.94 2.60 -12.59
N LEU A 24 5.73 2.87 -12.10
CA LEU A 24 5.34 4.23 -11.72
C LEU A 24 6.22 4.77 -10.58
N CYS A 25 6.51 3.95 -9.57
CA CYS A 25 7.41 4.34 -8.47
C CYS A 25 8.82 4.68 -9.00
N GLU A 26 9.37 3.87 -9.92
CA GLU A 26 10.65 4.16 -10.57
C GLU A 26 10.66 5.51 -11.32
N LYS A 27 9.53 5.85 -11.96
CA LYS A 27 9.39 7.10 -12.72
C LYS A 27 9.30 8.33 -11.83
N ILE A 28 8.65 8.21 -10.66
CA ILE A 28 8.35 9.38 -9.82
C ILE A 28 9.34 9.60 -8.68
N VAL A 29 10.14 8.59 -8.29
CA VAL A 29 11.12 8.75 -7.22
C VAL A 29 12.21 9.75 -7.62
N ALA A 30 12.58 10.64 -6.70
CA ALA A 30 13.66 11.61 -6.91
C ALA A 30 15.04 10.94 -6.81
N PRO A 31 16.10 11.51 -7.40
CA PRO A 31 17.47 11.10 -7.09
C PRO A 31 17.74 11.15 -5.58
N GLY A 32 18.39 10.12 -5.04
CA GLY A 32 18.60 9.92 -3.59
C GLY A 32 17.36 9.43 -2.84
N GLY A 33 16.24 9.20 -3.53
CA GLY A 33 14.99 8.79 -2.92
C GLY A 33 14.88 7.28 -2.66
N THR A 34 13.75 6.88 -2.11
CA THR A 34 13.46 5.50 -1.74
C THR A 34 12.19 4.99 -2.42
N ILE A 35 12.25 3.79 -2.97
CA ILE A 35 11.06 3.01 -3.32
C ILE A 35 10.79 2.02 -2.19
N ALA A 36 9.68 2.21 -1.49
CA ALA A 36 9.21 1.30 -0.43
C ALA A 36 8.14 0.37 -1.01
N ASN A 37 8.53 -0.87 -1.30
CA ASN A 37 7.63 -1.87 -1.85
C ASN A 37 7.02 -2.71 -0.72
N ILE A 38 5.72 -2.57 -0.50
CA ILE A 38 4.92 -3.35 0.44
C ILE A 38 3.82 -4.16 -0.26
N GLY A 39 3.64 -3.95 -1.57
CA GLY A 39 2.73 -4.74 -2.39
C GLY A 39 3.20 -6.19 -2.55
N VAL A 40 2.24 -7.11 -2.64
CA VAL A 40 2.50 -8.53 -2.83
C VAL A 40 2.44 -8.85 -4.32
N HIS A 41 3.61 -9.04 -4.93
CA HIS A 41 3.69 -9.31 -6.37
C HIS A 41 3.43 -10.79 -6.67
N GLY A 42 2.42 -11.04 -7.51
CA GLY A 42 2.11 -12.38 -8.01
C GLY A 42 2.75 -12.70 -9.37
N THR A 43 3.36 -11.72 -10.01
CA THR A 43 4.03 -11.85 -11.32
C THR A 43 5.39 -11.17 -11.29
N GLN A 44 6.24 -11.54 -12.25
CA GLN A 44 7.56 -10.93 -12.40
C GLN A 44 7.45 -9.43 -12.66
N VAL A 45 8.31 -8.65 -11.99
CA VAL A 45 8.43 -7.20 -12.16
C VAL A 45 9.83 -6.89 -12.67
N ALA A 46 9.92 -6.08 -13.72
CA ALA A 46 11.20 -5.58 -14.22
C ALA A 46 11.72 -4.48 -13.29
N LEU A 47 13.02 -4.54 -12.98
CA LEU A 47 13.76 -3.47 -12.33
C LEU A 47 14.66 -2.81 -13.39
N HIS A 48 14.39 -1.55 -13.72
CA HIS A 48 15.08 -0.82 -14.78
C HIS A 48 16.35 -0.16 -14.26
N LEU A 49 17.35 -0.98 -13.92
CA LEU A 49 18.63 -0.48 -13.40
C LEU A 49 19.33 0.47 -14.36
N GLU A 50 19.14 0.30 -15.67
CA GLU A 50 19.68 1.17 -16.72
C GLU A 50 19.18 2.63 -16.60
N ARG A 51 18.11 2.87 -15.82
CA ARG A 51 17.53 4.20 -15.57
C ARG A 51 17.77 4.68 -14.14
N LEU A 52 18.23 3.83 -13.25
CA LEU A 52 18.30 4.10 -11.82
C LEU A 52 19.71 4.11 -11.25
N TRP A 53 20.69 3.51 -11.94
CA TRP A 53 22.03 3.23 -11.41
C TRP A 53 22.79 4.50 -10.97
N ASP A 54 22.57 5.64 -11.65
CA ASP A 54 23.23 6.92 -11.39
C ASP A 54 22.43 7.84 -10.44
N ARG A 55 21.26 7.38 -9.96
CA ARG A 55 20.32 8.19 -9.18
C ARG A 55 20.38 7.94 -7.68
N ASN A 56 21.26 7.07 -7.20
CA ASN A 56 21.41 6.73 -5.77
C ASN A 56 20.08 6.31 -5.10
N ILE A 57 19.26 5.54 -5.79
CA ILE A 57 17.95 5.08 -5.29
C ILE A 57 18.13 3.95 -4.29
N SER A 58 17.37 4.00 -3.20
CA SER A 58 17.18 2.86 -2.29
C SER A 58 15.88 2.14 -2.63
N ILE A 59 15.92 0.80 -2.67
CA ILE A 59 14.72 -0.03 -2.81
C ILE A 59 14.62 -0.91 -1.58
N THR A 60 13.48 -0.84 -0.88
CA THR A 60 13.21 -1.67 0.29
C THR A 60 11.94 -2.47 0.09
N THR A 61 11.96 -3.71 0.53
CA THR A 61 10.79 -4.59 0.53
C THR A 61 10.47 -5.01 1.95
N ARG A 62 9.18 -5.11 2.29
CA ARG A 62 8.74 -5.65 3.57
C ARG A 62 7.43 -6.38 3.44
N LEU A 63 7.34 -7.47 4.18
CA LEU A 63 6.08 -8.10 4.53
C LEU A 63 5.68 -7.67 5.94
N VAL A 64 4.38 -7.64 6.21
CA VAL A 64 3.87 -7.45 7.58
C VAL A 64 4.48 -8.52 8.49
N ASP A 65 5.09 -8.07 9.57
CA ASP A 65 5.63 -8.95 10.61
C ASP A 65 4.86 -8.82 11.93
N THR A 66 5.00 -9.80 12.80
CA THR A 66 4.35 -9.80 14.12
C THR A 66 5.14 -9.04 15.18
N ALA A 67 6.41 -8.71 14.92
CA ALA A 67 7.28 -8.04 15.88
C ALA A 67 6.82 -6.61 16.20
N THR A 68 6.19 -5.95 15.23
CA THR A 68 5.67 -4.58 15.38
C THR A 68 4.28 -4.50 16.01
N ILE A 69 3.55 -5.60 16.17
CA ILE A 69 2.18 -5.63 16.72
C ILE A 69 2.08 -4.95 18.10
N PRO A 70 2.97 -5.20 19.08
CA PRO A 70 2.87 -4.53 20.38
C PRO A 70 2.98 -3.01 20.30
N MET A 71 3.81 -2.50 19.41
CA MET A 71 3.96 -1.06 19.16
C MET A 71 2.70 -0.48 18.49
N LEU A 72 2.18 -1.15 17.48
CA LEU A 72 0.95 -0.74 16.79
C LEU A 72 -0.24 -0.74 17.75
N PHE A 73 -0.33 -1.75 18.62
CA PHE A 73 -1.38 -1.82 19.65
C PHE A 73 -1.32 -0.64 20.61
N LYS A 74 -0.12 -0.26 21.08
CA LYS A 74 0.08 0.95 21.90
C LYS A 74 -0.33 2.22 21.17
N THR A 75 -0.04 2.29 19.88
CA THR A 75 -0.40 3.44 19.03
C THR A 75 -1.91 3.60 18.90
N VAL A 76 -2.63 2.49 18.72
CA VAL A 76 -4.11 2.47 18.72
C VAL A 76 -4.68 2.79 20.10
N ALA A 77 -4.16 2.15 21.15
CA ALA A 77 -4.62 2.36 22.54
C ALA A 77 -4.44 3.83 22.98
N SER A 78 -3.36 4.47 22.53
CA SER A 78 -3.12 5.90 22.79
C SER A 78 -3.93 6.85 21.89
N ARG A 79 -4.82 6.33 21.05
CA ARG A 79 -5.68 7.07 20.11
C ARG A 79 -4.93 7.91 19.07
N LYS A 80 -3.67 7.61 18.80
CA LYS A 80 -2.90 8.25 17.72
C LYS A 80 -3.38 7.78 16.34
N ILE A 81 -3.93 6.57 16.27
CA ILE A 81 -4.59 6.02 15.08
C ILE A 81 -5.96 5.49 15.52
N ASP A 82 -7.00 5.87 14.79
CA ASP A 82 -8.35 5.33 14.95
C ASP A 82 -8.65 4.33 13.83
N PRO A 83 -8.49 3.01 14.07
CA PRO A 83 -8.72 1.99 13.05
C PRO A 83 -10.20 1.86 12.65
N LYS A 84 -11.14 2.35 13.48
CA LYS A 84 -12.58 2.30 13.17
C LYS A 84 -12.90 3.13 11.92
N ARG A 85 -12.14 4.17 11.64
CA ARG A 85 -12.30 4.99 10.43
C ARG A 85 -12.06 4.24 9.12
N LEU A 86 -11.36 3.11 9.17
CA LEU A 86 -11.12 2.26 8.02
C LEU A 86 -12.28 1.30 7.75
N ILE A 87 -13.16 1.05 8.73
CA ILE A 87 -14.30 0.14 8.60
C ILE A 87 -15.40 0.86 7.84
N THR A 88 -15.64 0.45 6.61
CA THR A 88 -16.65 1.06 5.73
C THR A 88 -17.91 0.24 5.61
N HIS A 89 -17.81 -1.08 5.74
CA HIS A 89 -18.93 -1.99 5.56
C HIS A 89 -18.95 -3.07 6.65
N ARG A 90 -20.16 -3.51 7.02
CA ARG A 90 -20.40 -4.59 7.97
C ARG A 90 -21.46 -5.52 7.41
N PHE A 91 -21.23 -6.81 7.49
CA PHE A 91 -22.15 -7.85 7.06
C PHE A 91 -22.31 -8.89 8.15
N LYS A 92 -23.46 -9.54 8.21
CA LYS A 92 -23.63 -10.76 8.98
C LYS A 92 -23.00 -11.94 8.23
N LEU A 93 -22.66 -13.01 8.96
CA LEU A 93 -22.00 -14.18 8.37
C LEU A 93 -22.82 -14.84 7.25
N ASP A 94 -24.13 -14.83 7.34
CA ASP A 94 -25.04 -15.34 6.31
C ASP A 94 -24.98 -14.54 5.00
N LYS A 95 -24.40 -13.32 5.04
CA LYS A 95 -24.18 -12.42 3.91
C LYS A 95 -22.72 -12.36 3.44
N ILE A 96 -21.95 -13.43 3.69
CA ILE A 96 -20.52 -13.45 3.38
C ILE A 96 -20.22 -13.26 1.88
N LEU A 97 -21.06 -13.79 1.00
CA LEU A 97 -20.88 -13.64 -0.46
C LEU A 97 -21.07 -12.18 -0.89
N ASP A 98 -22.08 -11.50 -0.33
CA ASP A 98 -22.32 -10.07 -0.58
C ASP A 98 -21.12 -9.23 -0.09
N ALA A 99 -20.50 -9.63 1.03
CA ALA A 99 -19.30 -8.98 1.57
C ALA A 99 -18.11 -9.12 0.62
N TYR A 100 -17.87 -10.30 0.05
CA TYR A 100 -16.81 -10.53 -0.94
C TYR A 100 -17.07 -9.76 -2.22
N GLU A 101 -18.31 -9.72 -2.71
CA GLU A 101 -18.66 -8.94 -3.89
C GLU A 101 -18.42 -7.44 -3.66
N THR A 102 -18.87 -6.92 -2.51
CA THR A 102 -18.65 -5.53 -2.13
C THR A 102 -17.16 -5.17 -2.10
N PHE A 103 -16.33 -6.04 -1.53
CA PHE A 103 -14.88 -5.81 -1.48
C PHE A 103 -14.21 -5.98 -2.84
N GLY A 104 -14.68 -6.93 -3.66
CA GLY A 104 -14.18 -7.14 -5.04
C GLY A 104 -14.39 -5.92 -5.94
N HIS A 105 -15.43 -5.13 -5.68
CA HIS A 105 -15.75 -3.89 -6.40
C HIS A 105 -15.45 -2.64 -5.57
N ALA A 106 -14.33 -2.67 -4.80
CA ALA A 106 -14.00 -1.62 -3.84
C ALA A 106 -13.90 -0.21 -4.44
N ALA A 107 -13.55 -0.09 -5.71
CA ALA A 107 -13.50 1.21 -6.41
C ALA A 107 -14.89 1.86 -6.51
N ASP A 108 -15.93 1.08 -6.74
CA ASP A 108 -17.31 1.55 -6.90
C ASP A 108 -18.01 1.67 -5.55
N THR A 109 -17.88 0.65 -4.70
CA THR A 109 -18.52 0.57 -3.38
C THR A 109 -17.83 1.44 -2.32
N LYS A 110 -16.63 1.94 -2.60
CA LYS A 110 -15.77 2.67 -1.66
C LYS A 110 -15.37 1.83 -0.44
N ALA A 111 -15.30 0.52 -0.60
CA ALA A 111 -14.91 -0.38 0.47
C ALA A 111 -13.41 -0.24 0.78
N LEU A 112 -13.08 0.06 2.05
CA LEU A 112 -11.71 0.04 2.58
C LEU A 112 -11.50 -1.20 3.46
N LYS A 113 -12.37 -1.39 4.44
CA LYS A 113 -12.38 -2.57 5.29
C LYS A 113 -13.81 -3.06 5.48
N VAL A 114 -14.01 -4.33 5.21
CA VAL A 114 -15.26 -5.04 5.39
C VAL A 114 -15.15 -5.93 6.63
N ILE A 115 -16.10 -5.81 7.55
CA ILE A 115 -16.20 -6.64 8.77
C ILE A 115 -17.34 -7.63 8.57
N ILE A 116 -17.09 -8.88 8.94
CA ILE A 116 -18.11 -9.94 9.01
C ILE A 116 -18.35 -10.24 10.50
N GLU A 117 -19.60 -10.14 10.91
CA GLU A 117 -20.06 -10.37 12.28
C GLU A 117 -20.78 -11.71 12.36
N ALA A 118 -20.42 -12.52 13.34
CA ALA A 118 -21.08 -13.79 13.66
C ALA A 118 -22.44 -13.57 14.32
#